data_1813fbc943f0a2e13d7d3b0201f45f13
#
_entry.id   1813fbc943f0a2e13d7d3b0201f45f13
#
_cell.length_a   1.000
_cell.length_b   1.000
_cell.length_c   1.000
_cell.angle_alpha   90.00
_cell.angle_beta   90.00
_cell.angle_gamma   90.00
#
_symmetry.space_group_name_H-M   'P 1'
#
loop_
_entity.id
_entity.type
_entity.pdbx_description
1 polymer ?
#
loop_
_entity_poly.entity_id
_entity_poly.type
_entity_poly.pdbx_seq_one_letter_code
_entity_poly.pdbx_strand_id
1 'polypeptide(L)'
;MSAVKVPDILTVEPFEVMRERFINDFFYPHAVKEVGEEMAQLLTTGLRSPNESAALLLDSMILFRQQETRNDNYKYLQNFSETATDSEMIDLVVSRLGLTRQVIQPADNTVFPPIPAVMESDASLLLRYSLAPYGLATTGTRTGYKFHAMTLGERPLITVYRESENVIIQRFEFTSTEGITRPKDAEPRMVTPNSGEVQIRVLSPIGDGTADQALQDAVLAYCSRPDIAQESDYLTTASADINSYSIAIDVWEETAPTRLIDREGLNQALNEYAEEQHKLGGEIQRSRIDQIAHNYNAKKLSIVSPASDVLCDWFEAPYCQGVAVNVRAD
;
A
#
# COMPACT_ATOMS: atom_id res chain seq x y z
N MET A 1 12.65 -2.65 -2.02
CA MET A 1 13.01 -1.56 -1.07
C MET A 1 13.49 -2.22 0.22
N SER A 2 14.60 -1.73 0.81
CA SER A 2 15.02 -2.18 2.14
C SER A 2 13.90 -1.83 3.13
N ALA A 3 13.37 -2.82 3.85
CA ALA A 3 12.34 -2.57 4.84
C ALA A 3 12.87 -1.55 5.87
N VAL A 4 12.25 -0.39 5.93
CA VAL A 4 12.59 0.62 6.94
C VAL A 4 12.27 0.00 8.30
N LYS A 5 13.28 -0.09 9.17
CA LYS A 5 13.03 -0.55 10.55
C LYS A 5 12.16 0.49 11.24
N VAL A 6 10.91 0.12 11.50
CA VAL A 6 9.97 0.98 12.20
C VAL A 6 10.41 1.09 13.67
N PRO A 7 10.75 2.28 14.18
CA PRO A 7 11.10 2.46 15.58
C PRO A 7 9.85 2.44 16.46
N ASP A 8 10.01 1.99 17.71
CA ASP A 8 9.03 2.28 18.75
C ASP A 8 9.11 3.79 19.07
N ILE A 9 8.07 4.53 18.71
CA ILE A 9 7.99 5.99 18.97
C ILE A 9 7.89 6.23 20.48
N LEU A 10 7.05 5.44 21.14
CA LEU A 10 6.92 5.40 22.58
C LEU A 10 7.38 4.03 23.09
N THR A 11 8.32 4.03 24.03
CA THR A 11 8.78 2.79 24.66
C THR A 11 7.68 2.21 25.55
N VAL A 12 7.27 0.98 25.26
CA VAL A 12 6.40 0.21 26.16
C VAL A 12 7.29 -0.40 27.23
N GLU A 13 7.29 0.21 28.42
CA GLU A 13 8.09 -0.31 29.52
C GLU A 13 7.62 -1.71 29.94
N PRO A 14 8.55 -2.60 30.36
CA PRO A 14 8.18 -3.90 30.91
C PRO A 14 7.24 -3.77 32.12
N PHE A 15 6.32 -4.73 32.26
CA PHE A 15 5.30 -4.72 33.31
C PHE A 15 5.88 -4.55 34.71
N GLU A 16 6.89 -5.33 35.06
CA GLU A 16 7.53 -5.29 36.39
C GLU A 16 8.21 -3.95 36.67
N VAL A 17 8.81 -3.32 35.65
CA VAL A 17 9.44 -2.01 35.78
C VAL A 17 8.39 -0.93 36.05
N MET A 18 7.26 -0.97 35.34
CA MET A 18 6.17 -0.03 35.55
C MET A 18 5.55 -0.22 36.94
N ARG A 19 5.37 -1.47 37.36
CA ARG A 19 4.81 -1.82 38.68
C ARG A 19 5.68 -1.29 39.79
N GLU A 20 6.97 -1.58 39.79
CA GLU A 20 7.90 -1.12 40.82
C GLU A 20 8.07 0.40 40.80
N ARG A 21 8.10 1.01 39.64
CA ARG A 21 8.12 2.48 39.54
C ARG A 21 6.86 3.11 40.15
N PHE A 22 5.69 2.57 39.82
CA PHE A 22 4.44 3.08 40.43
C PHE A 22 4.45 2.95 41.95
N ILE A 23 4.85 1.80 42.47
CA ILE A 23 4.88 1.54 43.92
C ILE A 23 5.89 2.47 44.61
N ASN A 24 7.11 2.59 44.09
CA ASN A 24 8.18 3.30 44.79
C ASN A 24 8.15 4.81 44.58
N ASP A 25 7.83 5.28 43.36
CA ASP A 25 7.94 6.69 43.03
C ASP A 25 6.65 7.48 43.24
N PHE A 26 5.50 6.78 43.18
CA PHE A 26 4.19 7.44 43.30
C PHE A 26 3.41 7.00 44.52
N PHE A 27 3.16 5.70 44.72
CA PHE A 27 2.30 5.20 45.78
C PHE A 27 2.94 5.37 47.16
N TYR A 28 4.17 4.89 47.36
CA TYR A 28 4.83 4.93 48.66
C TYR A 28 4.99 6.36 49.24
N PRO A 29 5.52 7.34 48.48
CA PRO A 29 5.61 8.70 48.97
C PRO A 29 4.27 9.36 49.30
N HIS A 30 3.23 9.01 48.53
CA HIS A 30 1.88 9.47 48.82
C HIS A 30 1.30 8.82 50.13
N ALA A 31 1.41 7.49 50.24
CA ALA A 31 0.96 6.75 51.37
C ALA A 31 1.63 7.20 52.69
N VAL A 32 2.94 7.48 52.67
CA VAL A 32 3.65 8.02 53.85
C VAL A 32 3.01 9.31 54.35
N LYS A 33 2.59 10.20 53.44
CA LYS A 33 1.93 11.48 53.83
C LYS A 33 0.56 11.28 54.43
N GLU A 34 -0.19 10.31 53.93
CA GLU A 34 -1.61 10.11 54.34
C GLU A 34 -1.75 9.23 55.59
N VAL A 35 -0.92 8.19 55.72
CA VAL A 35 -1.11 7.16 56.76
C VAL A 35 0.13 6.90 57.63
N GLY A 36 1.23 7.57 57.37
CA GLY A 36 2.51 7.39 58.06
C GLY A 36 3.35 6.25 57.50
N GLU A 37 4.63 6.21 57.89
CA GLU A 37 5.65 5.35 57.27
C GLU A 37 5.38 3.85 57.51
N GLU A 38 5.03 3.46 58.74
CA GLU A 38 4.80 2.05 59.09
C GLU A 38 3.63 1.45 58.30
N MET A 39 2.52 2.17 58.21
CA MET A 39 1.35 1.73 57.43
C MET A 39 1.62 1.76 55.94
N ALA A 40 2.37 2.75 55.45
CA ALA A 40 2.77 2.79 54.04
C ALA A 40 3.61 1.59 53.60
N GLN A 41 4.53 1.13 54.45
CA GLN A 41 5.33 -0.09 54.19
C GLN A 41 4.42 -1.33 54.13
N LEU A 42 3.45 -1.45 55.04
CA LEU A 42 2.49 -2.57 55.05
C LEU A 42 1.65 -2.59 53.73
N LEU A 43 1.10 -1.46 53.35
CA LEU A 43 0.31 -1.31 52.11
C LEU A 43 1.15 -1.63 50.87
N THR A 44 2.39 -1.18 50.83
CA THR A 44 3.33 -1.45 49.72
C THR A 44 3.63 -2.95 49.59
N THR A 45 3.76 -3.65 50.72
CA THR A 45 3.91 -5.12 50.74
C THR A 45 2.67 -5.81 50.19
N GLY A 46 1.47 -5.30 50.54
CA GLY A 46 0.20 -5.79 49.99
C GLY A 46 0.12 -5.62 48.47
N LEU A 47 0.54 -4.47 47.93
CA LEU A 47 0.58 -4.24 46.49
C LEU A 47 1.54 -5.16 45.71
N ARG A 48 2.52 -5.76 46.36
CA ARG A 48 3.42 -6.78 45.78
C ARG A 48 2.91 -8.20 45.95
N SER A 49 1.86 -8.41 46.72
CA SER A 49 1.26 -9.71 46.95
C SER A 49 0.24 -10.04 45.83
N PRO A 50 0.43 -11.13 45.06
CA PRO A 50 -0.44 -11.45 43.94
C PRO A 50 -1.89 -11.81 44.33
N ASN A 51 -2.14 -12.09 45.63
CA ASN A 51 -3.46 -12.49 46.12
C ASN A 51 -4.27 -11.32 46.67
N GLU A 52 -3.70 -10.13 46.73
CA GLU A 52 -4.38 -8.95 47.26
C GLU A 52 -5.18 -8.25 46.14
N SER A 53 -6.42 -7.86 46.50
CA SER A 53 -7.31 -7.17 45.52
C SER A 53 -6.70 -5.87 44.96
N ALA A 54 -5.95 -5.16 45.81
CA ALA A 54 -5.30 -3.91 45.41
C ALA A 54 -4.13 -4.18 44.40
N ALA A 55 -3.42 -5.28 44.57
CA ALA A 55 -2.39 -5.70 43.62
C ALA A 55 -3.00 -6.07 42.25
N LEU A 56 -4.10 -6.82 42.22
CA LEU A 56 -4.82 -7.15 40.99
C LEU A 56 -5.34 -5.89 40.27
N LEU A 57 -5.82 -4.91 41.01
CA LEU A 57 -6.24 -3.64 40.43
C LEU A 57 -5.05 -2.89 39.82
N LEU A 58 -3.93 -2.79 40.52
CA LEU A 58 -2.70 -2.16 40.04
C LEU A 58 -2.20 -2.87 38.77
N ASP A 59 -2.15 -4.19 38.76
CA ASP A 59 -1.71 -4.98 37.63
C ASP A 59 -2.60 -4.74 36.40
N SER A 60 -3.93 -4.68 36.62
CA SER A 60 -4.88 -4.36 35.53
C SER A 60 -4.69 -2.94 34.99
N MET A 61 -4.41 -1.96 35.84
CA MET A 61 -4.12 -0.58 35.41
C MET A 61 -2.81 -0.49 34.62
N ILE A 62 -1.80 -1.25 35.02
CA ILE A 62 -0.51 -1.29 34.26
C ILE A 62 -0.71 -1.92 32.87
N LEU A 63 -1.44 -3.03 32.79
CA LEU A 63 -1.77 -3.68 31.52
C LEU A 63 -2.58 -2.74 30.62
N PHE A 64 -3.56 -2.04 31.19
CA PHE A 64 -4.33 -1.03 30.46
C PHE A 64 -3.41 0.08 29.92
N ARG A 65 -2.51 0.63 30.75
CA ARG A 65 -1.55 1.66 30.32
C ARG A 65 -0.61 1.19 29.23
N GLN A 66 -0.12 -0.05 29.32
CA GLN A 66 0.69 -0.64 28.25
C GLN A 66 -0.09 -0.75 26.94
N GLN A 67 -1.38 -1.13 27.02
CA GLN A 67 -2.24 -1.20 25.83
C GLN A 67 -2.49 0.18 25.23
N GLU A 68 -2.71 1.21 26.04
CA GLU A 68 -2.81 2.61 25.55
C GLU A 68 -1.53 3.03 24.82
N THR A 69 -0.36 2.76 25.40
CA THR A 69 0.93 3.09 24.77
C THR A 69 1.11 2.38 23.41
N ARG A 70 0.69 1.11 23.30
CA ARG A 70 0.70 0.39 22.00
C ARG A 70 -0.27 1.00 21.01
N ASN A 71 -1.47 1.37 21.44
CA ASN A 71 -2.46 2.03 20.60
C ASN A 71 -1.97 3.40 20.12
N ASP A 72 -1.29 4.15 21.00
CA ASP A 72 -0.71 5.45 20.64
C ASP A 72 0.41 5.26 19.62
N ASN A 73 1.32 4.28 19.79
CA ASN A 73 2.32 3.94 18.80
C ASN A 73 1.68 3.62 17.44
N TYR A 74 0.63 2.81 17.41
CA TYR A 74 -0.09 2.52 16.18
C TYR A 74 -0.63 3.78 15.51
N LYS A 75 -1.30 4.68 16.27
CA LYS A 75 -1.83 5.95 15.76
C LYS A 75 -0.74 6.87 15.23
N TYR A 76 0.41 6.96 15.92
CA TYR A 76 1.54 7.76 15.43
C TYR A 76 2.08 7.23 14.10
N LEU A 77 2.21 5.92 13.96
CA LEU A 77 2.70 5.28 12.74
C LEU A 77 1.76 5.49 11.54
N GLN A 78 0.46 5.68 11.77
CA GLN A 78 -0.48 6.00 10.68
C GLN A 78 -0.23 7.37 10.01
N ASN A 79 0.63 8.23 10.57
CA ASN A 79 0.95 9.52 9.98
C ASN A 79 2.06 9.48 8.90
N PHE A 80 2.66 8.32 8.66
CA PHE A 80 3.75 8.17 7.70
C PHE A 80 3.35 7.23 6.56
N SER A 81 3.68 7.61 5.34
CA SER A 81 3.37 6.83 4.13
C SER A 81 3.95 5.42 4.14
N GLU A 82 5.07 5.21 4.84
CA GLU A 82 5.77 3.93 4.93
C GLU A 82 5.13 2.95 5.91
N THR A 83 4.28 3.44 6.82
CA THR A 83 3.72 2.64 7.92
C THR A 83 2.20 2.76 8.07
N ALA A 84 1.57 3.66 7.32
CA ALA A 84 0.12 3.78 7.29
C ALA A 84 -0.52 2.53 6.67
N THR A 85 -1.53 2.00 7.35
CA THR A 85 -2.29 0.81 6.94
C THR A 85 -3.80 1.06 6.94
N ASP A 86 -4.23 2.16 7.55
CA ASP A 86 -5.63 2.59 7.56
C ASP A 86 -5.91 3.45 6.33
N SER A 87 -6.88 3.06 5.49
CA SER A 87 -7.18 3.73 4.22
C SER A 87 -7.54 5.20 4.38
N GLU A 88 -8.29 5.57 5.45
CA GLU A 88 -8.64 6.98 5.71
C GLU A 88 -7.41 7.79 6.10
N MET A 89 -6.47 7.20 6.84
CA MET A 89 -5.22 7.85 7.19
C MET A 89 -4.28 7.97 5.99
N ILE A 90 -4.26 6.98 5.11
CA ILE A 90 -3.53 7.06 3.83
C ILE A 90 -4.07 8.22 3.00
N ASP A 91 -5.39 8.36 2.86
CA ASP A 91 -6.01 9.48 2.14
C ASP A 91 -5.59 10.85 2.73
N LEU A 92 -5.50 10.93 4.05
CA LEU A 92 -5.02 12.13 4.75
C LEU A 92 -3.52 12.39 4.51
N VAL A 93 -2.70 11.36 4.52
CA VAL A 93 -1.24 11.49 4.26
C VAL A 93 -0.99 11.97 2.84
N VAL A 94 -1.64 11.38 1.84
CA VAL A 94 -1.42 11.73 0.43
C VAL A 94 -1.98 13.10 0.06
N SER A 95 -3.00 13.59 0.78
CA SER A 95 -3.57 14.94 0.59
C SER A 95 -2.55 16.06 0.81
N ARG A 96 -1.46 15.80 1.54
CA ARG A 96 -0.34 16.74 1.74
C ARG A 96 0.34 17.17 0.44
N LEU A 97 0.29 16.32 -0.59
CA LEU A 97 0.78 16.62 -1.93
C LEU A 97 -0.36 16.89 -2.93
N GLY A 98 -1.58 17.14 -2.43
CA GLY A 98 -2.75 17.45 -3.25
C GLY A 98 -3.31 16.26 -4.00
N LEU A 99 -2.94 15.02 -3.64
CA LEU A 99 -3.48 13.81 -4.24
C LEU A 99 -4.78 13.38 -3.56
N THR A 100 -5.68 12.81 -4.34
CA THR A 100 -6.93 12.19 -3.89
C THR A 100 -7.04 10.78 -4.45
N ARG A 101 -7.79 9.92 -3.75
CA ARG A 101 -8.10 8.56 -4.22
C ARG A 101 -8.95 8.61 -5.47
N GLN A 102 -8.53 7.90 -6.50
CA GLN A 102 -9.19 7.91 -7.80
C GLN A 102 -10.35 6.90 -7.83
N VAL A 103 -11.38 7.22 -8.63
CA VAL A 103 -12.42 6.27 -9.01
C VAL A 103 -11.94 5.50 -10.23
N ILE A 104 -11.69 4.20 -10.08
CA ILE A 104 -11.25 3.32 -11.17
C ILE A 104 -12.45 2.96 -12.05
N GLN A 105 -13.56 2.59 -11.42
CA GLN A 105 -14.82 2.31 -12.10
C GLN A 105 -15.95 3.07 -11.40
N PRO A 106 -16.70 3.92 -12.11
CA PRO A 106 -17.84 4.61 -11.52
C PRO A 106 -18.95 3.62 -11.13
N ALA A 107 -19.75 4.02 -10.13
CA ALA A 107 -20.93 3.23 -9.74
C ALA A 107 -21.92 3.12 -10.89
N ASP A 108 -22.50 1.94 -11.10
CA ASP A 108 -23.60 1.73 -12.02
C ASP A 108 -24.89 1.44 -11.24
N ASN A 109 -25.76 2.46 -11.20
CA ASN A 109 -27.07 2.39 -10.57
C ASN A 109 -28.18 1.99 -11.54
N THR A 110 -27.85 1.71 -12.81
CA THR A 110 -28.82 1.35 -13.86
C THR A 110 -29.11 -0.15 -13.86
N VAL A 111 -28.25 -0.95 -13.24
CA VAL A 111 -28.39 -2.40 -13.07
C VAL A 111 -28.92 -2.78 -11.69
N PHE A 112 -29.51 -3.96 -11.58
CA PHE A 112 -29.96 -4.48 -10.27
C PHE A 112 -29.29 -5.83 -9.97
N PRO A 113 -28.62 -6.00 -8.80
CA PRO A 113 -28.32 -4.98 -7.79
C PRO A 113 -27.37 -3.90 -8.32
N PRO A 114 -27.42 -2.67 -7.78
CA PRO A 114 -26.49 -1.61 -8.17
C PRO A 114 -25.03 -2.01 -7.94
N ILE A 115 -24.17 -1.69 -8.90
CA ILE A 115 -22.73 -1.95 -8.79
C ILE A 115 -22.08 -0.74 -8.13
N PRO A 116 -21.39 -0.89 -6.98
CA PRO A 116 -20.70 0.21 -6.32
C PRO A 116 -19.49 0.67 -7.13
N ALA A 117 -19.05 1.92 -6.92
CA ALA A 117 -17.81 2.41 -7.49
C ALA A 117 -16.61 1.60 -6.99
N VAL A 118 -15.69 1.30 -7.89
CA VAL A 118 -14.38 0.72 -7.54
C VAL A 118 -13.39 1.87 -7.36
N MET A 119 -12.85 1.99 -6.16
CA MET A 119 -11.85 3.01 -5.83
C MET A 119 -10.44 2.47 -6.01
N GLU A 120 -9.48 3.38 -6.20
CA GLU A 120 -8.05 3.08 -6.24
C GLU A 120 -7.60 2.38 -4.94
N SER A 121 -6.75 1.36 -5.06
CA SER A 121 -6.18 0.65 -3.92
C SER A 121 -5.18 1.52 -3.14
N ASP A 122 -4.99 1.22 -1.86
CA ASP A 122 -4.00 1.90 -1.00
C ASP A 122 -2.58 1.82 -1.58
N ALA A 123 -2.21 0.67 -2.13
CA ALA A 123 -0.89 0.47 -2.74
C ALA A 123 -0.67 1.35 -3.97
N SER A 124 -1.69 1.49 -4.85
CA SER A 124 -1.64 2.37 -6.02
C SER A 124 -1.54 3.84 -5.59
N LEU A 125 -2.35 4.25 -4.63
CA LEU A 125 -2.36 5.61 -4.11
C LEU A 125 -1.03 5.99 -3.45
N LEU A 126 -0.43 5.11 -2.65
CA LEU A 126 0.89 5.31 -2.04
C LEU A 126 2.01 5.33 -3.10
N LEU A 127 1.90 4.51 -4.15
CA LEU A 127 2.83 4.59 -5.28
C LEU A 127 2.77 5.96 -5.96
N ARG A 128 1.57 6.47 -6.26
CA ARG A 128 1.38 7.82 -6.81
C ARG A 128 1.92 8.90 -5.88
N TYR A 129 1.72 8.77 -4.58
CA TYR A 129 2.28 9.69 -3.58
C TYR A 129 3.82 9.71 -3.63
N SER A 130 4.46 8.55 -3.74
CA SER A 130 5.92 8.46 -3.86
C SER A 130 6.47 9.07 -5.17
N LEU A 131 5.64 9.11 -6.23
CA LEU A 131 5.97 9.69 -7.52
C LEU A 131 5.65 11.19 -7.60
N ALA A 132 4.76 11.71 -6.75
CA ALA A 132 4.27 13.09 -6.82
C ALA A 132 5.39 14.18 -6.81
N PRO A 133 6.48 14.05 -6.02
CA PRO A 133 7.59 15.01 -6.09
C PRO A 133 8.22 15.14 -7.48
N TYR A 134 8.24 14.06 -8.26
CA TYR A 134 8.78 14.06 -9.63
C TYR A 134 7.85 14.75 -10.64
N GLY A 135 6.55 14.83 -10.35
CA GLY A 135 5.58 15.59 -11.14
C GLY A 135 5.78 17.12 -11.06
N LEU A 136 6.58 17.59 -10.10
CA LEU A 136 6.99 18.99 -10.01
C LEU A 136 8.19 19.30 -10.91
N ALA A 137 8.87 18.27 -11.45
CA ALA A 137 9.98 18.47 -12.37
C ALA A 137 9.47 18.97 -13.72
N THR A 138 10.10 20.03 -14.22
CA THR A 138 9.78 20.66 -15.52
C THR A 138 10.60 20.09 -16.68
N THR A 139 11.34 18.99 -16.45
CA THR A 139 12.37 18.48 -17.37
C THR A 139 12.11 17.04 -17.82
N GLY A 140 10.88 16.64 -18.11
CA GLY A 140 10.59 15.37 -18.79
C GLY A 140 11.33 14.13 -18.26
N THR A 141 11.43 13.97 -16.93
CA THR A 141 12.10 12.80 -16.34
C THR A 141 11.24 11.55 -16.52
N ARG A 142 11.89 10.37 -16.61
CA ARG A 142 11.18 9.08 -16.67
C ARG A 142 10.12 8.97 -15.55
N THR A 143 10.51 9.22 -14.33
CA THR A 143 9.60 9.16 -13.16
C THR A 143 8.52 10.23 -13.22
N GLY A 144 8.81 11.42 -13.79
CA GLY A 144 7.82 12.46 -14.04
C GLY A 144 6.76 12.02 -15.04
N TYR A 145 7.16 11.46 -16.18
CA TYR A 145 6.20 10.92 -17.15
C TYR A 145 5.37 9.77 -16.57
N LYS A 146 5.97 8.88 -15.78
CA LYS A 146 5.25 7.83 -15.04
C LYS A 146 4.18 8.43 -14.12
N PHE A 147 4.55 9.43 -13.32
CA PHE A 147 3.61 10.14 -12.44
C PHE A 147 2.45 10.75 -13.21
N HIS A 148 2.74 11.49 -14.30
CA HIS A 148 1.72 12.13 -15.11
C HIS A 148 0.80 11.13 -15.81
N ALA A 149 1.32 10.03 -16.33
CA ALA A 149 0.51 8.96 -16.92
C ALA A 149 -0.44 8.34 -15.89
N MET A 150 0.03 8.07 -14.67
CA MET A 150 -0.77 7.47 -13.60
C MET A 150 -1.76 8.46 -12.95
N THR A 151 -1.51 9.77 -13.03
CA THR A 151 -2.40 10.83 -12.50
C THR A 151 -3.23 11.50 -13.59
N LEU A 152 -3.49 10.84 -14.67
CA LEU A 152 -4.18 11.33 -15.86
C LEU A 152 -5.36 12.26 -15.52
N GLY A 153 -5.28 13.51 -16.01
CA GLY A 153 -6.35 14.51 -15.88
C GLY A 153 -6.47 15.24 -14.54
N GLU A 154 -5.69 14.89 -13.51
CA GLU A 154 -5.79 15.56 -12.21
C GLU A 154 -5.16 16.97 -12.20
N ARG A 155 -4.09 17.18 -12.98
CA ARG A 155 -3.42 18.46 -13.03
C ARG A 155 -4.01 19.34 -14.15
N PRO A 156 -4.58 20.52 -13.82
CA PRO A 156 -5.06 21.42 -14.84
C PRO A 156 -3.91 22.08 -15.61
N LEU A 157 -4.14 22.42 -16.86
CA LEU A 157 -3.30 23.39 -17.57
C LEU A 157 -3.67 24.79 -17.05
N ILE A 158 -2.68 25.47 -16.49
CA ILE A 158 -2.86 26.80 -15.91
C ILE A 158 -2.33 27.83 -16.90
N THR A 159 -3.22 28.69 -17.41
CA THR A 159 -2.85 29.82 -18.24
C THR A 159 -3.14 31.11 -17.50
N VAL A 160 -2.18 32.03 -17.52
CA VAL A 160 -2.31 33.36 -16.90
C VAL A 160 -2.14 34.39 -18.00
N TYR A 161 -3.15 35.24 -18.19
CA TYR A 161 -3.06 36.32 -19.16
C TYR A 161 -3.68 37.61 -18.63
N ARG A 162 -3.18 38.76 -19.13
CA ARG A 162 -3.70 40.05 -18.77
C ARG A 162 -4.86 40.38 -19.73
N GLU A 163 -6.07 40.55 -19.20
CA GLU A 163 -7.25 40.95 -19.97
C GLU A 163 -7.32 42.46 -20.16
N SER A 164 -6.90 43.21 -19.13
CA SER A 164 -6.83 44.69 -19.18
C SER A 164 -5.69 45.19 -18.27
N GLU A 165 -5.49 46.52 -18.21
CA GLU A 165 -4.43 47.10 -17.34
C GLU A 165 -4.55 46.68 -15.88
N ASN A 166 -5.76 46.46 -15.37
CA ASN A 166 -6.03 46.17 -13.97
C ASN A 166 -6.61 44.76 -13.74
N VAL A 167 -6.70 43.90 -14.78
CA VAL A 167 -7.31 42.56 -14.70
C VAL A 167 -6.35 41.52 -15.22
N ILE A 168 -6.02 40.55 -14.36
CA ILE A 168 -5.29 39.32 -14.69
C ILE A 168 -6.25 38.15 -14.51
N ILE A 169 -6.40 37.33 -15.56
CA ILE A 169 -7.21 36.10 -15.50
C ILE A 169 -6.27 34.91 -15.37
N GLN A 170 -6.58 34.02 -14.43
CA GLN A 170 -5.98 32.71 -14.31
C GLN A 170 -7.04 31.67 -14.70
N ARG A 171 -6.75 30.89 -15.75
CA ARG A 171 -7.65 29.88 -16.29
C ARG A 171 -7.08 28.51 -15.96
N PHE A 172 -7.94 27.64 -15.46
CA PHE A 172 -7.64 26.24 -15.17
C PHE A 172 -8.41 25.35 -16.13
N GLU A 173 -7.70 24.59 -16.95
CA GLU A 173 -8.29 23.66 -17.92
C GLU A 173 -7.91 22.24 -17.55
N PHE A 174 -8.91 21.45 -17.14
CA PHE A 174 -8.72 20.01 -16.87
C PHE A 174 -8.94 19.22 -18.15
N THR A 175 -8.05 18.24 -18.40
CA THR A 175 -8.25 17.30 -19.49
C THR A 175 -9.44 16.40 -19.15
N SER A 176 -10.42 16.31 -20.05
CA SER A 176 -11.54 15.39 -19.85
C SER A 176 -11.04 13.94 -19.95
N THR A 177 -11.34 13.17 -18.92
CA THR A 177 -11.09 11.73 -18.87
C THR A 177 -12.39 10.94 -18.75
N GLU A 178 -13.50 11.55 -19.18
CA GLU A 178 -14.82 10.92 -19.12
C GLU A 178 -14.85 9.63 -19.94
N GLY A 179 -15.21 8.52 -19.28
CA GLY A 179 -15.21 7.19 -19.89
C GLY A 179 -13.85 6.52 -20.05
N ILE A 180 -12.76 7.17 -19.60
CA ILE A 180 -11.40 6.61 -19.65
C ILE A 180 -10.96 6.22 -18.26
N THR A 181 -10.68 4.94 -18.05
CA THR A 181 -10.10 4.45 -16.80
C THR A 181 -8.60 4.73 -16.79
N ARG A 182 -8.09 5.26 -15.69
CA ARG A 182 -6.67 5.61 -15.56
C ARG A 182 -5.77 4.38 -15.56
N PRO A 183 -4.50 4.51 -16.01
CA PRO A 183 -3.56 3.39 -15.99
C PRO A 183 -3.35 2.82 -14.58
N LYS A 184 -3.24 1.49 -14.49
CA LYS A 184 -2.79 0.79 -13.28
C LYS A 184 -1.30 1.02 -13.05
N ASP A 185 -0.52 0.99 -14.15
CA ASP A 185 0.91 1.29 -14.16
C ASP A 185 1.32 1.87 -15.52
N ALA A 186 2.44 2.59 -15.54
CA ALA A 186 3.03 3.13 -16.73
C ALA A 186 4.55 3.14 -16.62
N GLU A 187 5.25 2.77 -17.69
CA GLU A 187 6.72 2.78 -17.70
C GLU A 187 7.23 3.52 -18.97
N PRO A 188 7.72 4.74 -18.81
CA PRO A 188 8.34 5.50 -19.88
C PRO A 188 9.79 5.08 -20.07
N ARG A 189 10.17 4.74 -21.31
CA ARG A 189 11.59 4.48 -21.65
C ARG A 189 11.95 5.01 -23.01
N MET A 190 13.19 5.44 -23.13
CA MET A 190 13.78 5.75 -24.43
C MET A 190 13.97 4.46 -25.22
N VAL A 191 13.40 4.41 -26.42
CA VAL A 191 13.45 3.22 -27.29
C VAL A 191 14.83 3.04 -27.88
N THR A 192 15.39 4.13 -28.40
CA THR A 192 16.74 4.18 -28.96
C THR A 192 17.60 5.10 -28.09
N PRO A 193 18.77 4.65 -27.61
CA PRO A 193 19.62 5.50 -26.78
C PRO A 193 19.95 6.83 -27.45
N ASN A 194 19.77 7.94 -26.76
CA ASN A 194 20.05 9.30 -27.21
C ASN A 194 19.24 9.80 -28.43
N SER A 195 18.10 9.18 -28.74
CA SER A 195 17.25 9.59 -29.86
C SER A 195 16.22 10.67 -29.48
N GLY A 196 15.89 10.83 -28.20
CA GLY A 196 14.74 11.61 -27.77
C GLY A 196 13.39 10.89 -27.98
N GLU A 197 13.37 9.70 -28.55
CA GLU A 197 12.15 8.89 -28.69
C GLU A 197 11.82 8.18 -27.37
N VAL A 198 10.79 8.62 -26.70
CA VAL A 198 10.32 8.04 -25.43
C VAL A 198 9.00 7.33 -25.66
N GLN A 199 8.98 6.03 -25.41
CA GLN A 199 7.76 5.22 -25.41
C GLN A 199 7.25 5.04 -23.99
N ILE A 200 5.95 5.34 -23.76
CA ILE A 200 5.26 5.10 -22.51
C ILE A 200 4.45 3.81 -22.68
N ARG A 201 4.85 2.74 -21.99
CA ARG A 201 4.07 1.52 -21.88
C ARG A 201 2.99 1.71 -20.85
N VAL A 202 1.78 1.31 -21.16
CA VAL A 202 0.58 1.55 -20.34
C VAL A 202 -0.07 0.23 -19.99
N LEU A 203 -0.29 -0.01 -18.69
CA LEU A 203 -1.03 -1.15 -18.16
C LEU A 203 -2.42 -0.68 -17.73
N SER A 204 -3.48 -1.26 -18.28
CA SER A 204 -4.86 -0.98 -17.90
C SER A 204 -5.20 -1.64 -16.55
N PRO A 205 -6.03 -1.04 -15.69
CA PRO A 205 -6.58 -1.73 -14.52
C PRO A 205 -7.74 -2.69 -14.85
N ILE A 206 -8.19 -2.72 -16.09
CA ILE A 206 -9.35 -3.52 -16.52
C ILE A 206 -8.88 -4.76 -17.29
N GLY A 207 -9.52 -5.89 -17.03
CA GLY A 207 -9.27 -7.15 -17.73
C GLY A 207 -7.90 -7.73 -17.43
N ASP A 208 -7.17 -8.09 -18.47
CA ASP A 208 -5.83 -8.67 -18.38
C ASP A 208 -4.70 -7.63 -18.30
N GLY A 209 -5.05 -6.34 -18.30
CA GLY A 209 -4.10 -5.24 -18.30
C GLY A 209 -3.84 -4.62 -19.68
N THR A 210 -4.43 -5.14 -20.74
CA THR A 210 -4.32 -4.58 -22.09
C THR A 210 -4.96 -3.19 -22.13
N ALA A 211 -4.18 -2.18 -22.50
CA ALA A 211 -4.66 -0.81 -22.66
C ALA A 211 -5.32 -0.65 -24.04
N ASP A 212 -6.56 -0.18 -24.08
CA ASP A 212 -7.24 0.16 -25.31
C ASP A 212 -6.65 1.43 -25.94
N GLN A 213 -7.03 1.71 -27.20
CA GLN A 213 -6.50 2.85 -27.94
C GLN A 213 -6.92 4.18 -27.29
N ALA A 214 -8.12 4.25 -26.70
CA ALA A 214 -8.61 5.47 -26.06
C ALA A 214 -7.77 5.85 -24.84
N LEU A 215 -7.38 4.88 -24.01
CA LEU A 215 -6.49 5.08 -22.88
C LEU A 215 -5.08 5.50 -23.35
N GLN A 216 -4.54 4.83 -24.38
CA GLN A 216 -3.22 5.17 -24.94
C GLN A 216 -3.19 6.60 -25.48
N ASP A 217 -4.21 7.01 -26.24
CA ASP A 217 -4.34 8.35 -26.80
C ASP A 217 -4.48 9.41 -25.72
N ALA A 218 -5.23 9.12 -24.65
CA ALA A 218 -5.40 10.03 -23.52
C ALA A 218 -4.08 10.24 -22.76
N VAL A 219 -3.33 9.18 -22.52
CA VAL A 219 -2.00 9.25 -21.88
C VAL A 219 -1.04 10.05 -22.75
N LEU A 220 -1.03 9.80 -24.06
CA LEU A 220 -0.18 10.51 -25.00
C LEU A 220 -0.51 12.02 -25.01
N ALA A 221 -1.78 12.36 -25.15
CA ALA A 221 -2.24 13.75 -25.19
C ALA A 221 -1.90 14.50 -23.89
N TYR A 222 -2.06 13.83 -22.75
CA TYR A 222 -1.76 14.43 -21.45
C TYR A 222 -0.27 14.61 -21.22
N CYS A 223 0.55 13.58 -21.49
CA CYS A 223 2.00 13.63 -21.31
C CYS A 223 2.69 14.56 -22.33
N SER A 224 2.09 14.79 -23.51
CA SER A 224 2.62 15.68 -24.55
C SER A 224 2.31 17.16 -24.30
N ARG A 225 1.68 17.50 -23.20
CA ARG A 225 1.39 18.91 -22.87
C ARG A 225 2.70 19.71 -22.69
N PRO A 226 2.73 20.99 -23.11
CA PRO A 226 3.92 21.85 -23.02
C PRO A 226 4.44 22.07 -21.58
N ASP A 227 3.58 21.91 -20.57
CA ASP A 227 3.96 22.00 -19.14
C ASP A 227 4.46 20.68 -18.54
N ILE A 228 4.45 19.59 -19.32
CA ILE A 228 4.85 18.24 -18.90
C ILE A 228 6.00 17.71 -19.79
N ALA A 229 5.80 17.74 -21.10
CA ALA A 229 6.78 17.23 -22.06
C ALA A 229 7.99 18.15 -22.19
N GLN A 230 9.15 17.54 -22.36
CA GLN A 230 10.34 18.28 -22.79
C GLN A 230 10.28 18.48 -24.30
N GLU A 231 10.65 19.66 -24.81
CA GLU A 231 10.59 19.97 -26.24
C GLU A 231 11.44 19.05 -27.13
N SER A 232 12.45 18.40 -26.55
CA SER A 232 13.32 17.46 -27.26
C SER A 232 12.76 16.05 -27.35
N ASP A 233 11.67 15.74 -26.62
CA ASP A 233 11.15 14.38 -26.48
C ASP A 233 10.03 14.12 -27.48
N TYR A 234 10.19 13.06 -28.25
CA TYR A 234 9.13 12.52 -29.11
C TYR A 234 8.43 11.39 -28.39
N LEU A 235 7.23 11.70 -27.85
CA LEU A 235 6.47 10.75 -27.04
C LEU A 235 5.61 9.83 -27.90
N THR A 236 5.61 8.55 -27.56
CA THR A 236 4.71 7.55 -28.11
C THR A 236 4.12 6.71 -26.99
N THR A 237 2.95 6.12 -27.19
CA THR A 237 2.31 5.21 -26.24
C THR A 237 2.12 3.83 -26.86
N ALA A 238 2.16 2.80 -26.03
CA ALA A 238 1.79 1.44 -26.41
C ALA A 238 1.21 0.71 -25.19
N SER A 239 0.33 -0.27 -25.45
CA SER A 239 -0.14 -1.17 -24.39
C SER A 239 1.03 -1.99 -23.83
N ALA A 240 0.93 -2.39 -22.55
CA ALA A 240 1.75 -3.45 -22.00
C ALA A 240 1.58 -4.75 -22.82
N ASP A 241 2.64 -5.51 -22.98
CA ASP A 241 2.59 -6.87 -23.52
C ASP A 241 2.26 -7.82 -22.36
N ILE A 242 1.20 -8.60 -22.50
CA ILE A 242 0.68 -9.41 -21.38
C ILE A 242 1.28 -10.82 -21.41
N ASN A 243 2.02 -11.15 -20.35
CA ASN A 243 2.59 -12.48 -20.14
C ASN A 243 1.66 -13.28 -19.22
N SER A 244 0.76 -14.06 -19.81
CA SER A 244 -0.24 -14.84 -19.07
C SER A 244 0.35 -16.11 -18.46
N TYR A 245 0.03 -16.35 -17.18
CA TYR A 245 0.42 -17.56 -16.45
C TYR A 245 -0.71 -18.02 -15.53
N SER A 246 -0.55 -19.18 -14.92
CA SER A 246 -1.44 -19.68 -13.85
C SER A 246 -0.63 -20.20 -12.68
N ILE A 247 -1.18 -20.14 -11.48
CA ILE A 247 -0.60 -20.76 -10.29
C ILE A 247 -1.36 -22.05 -10.01
N ALA A 248 -0.67 -23.19 -10.08
CA ALA A 248 -1.20 -24.48 -9.68
C ALA A 248 -0.22 -25.19 -8.74
N ILE A 249 -0.67 -25.48 -7.53
CA ILE A 249 0.15 -26.09 -6.49
C ILE A 249 -0.56 -27.31 -5.89
N ASP A 250 0.23 -28.36 -5.65
CA ASP A 250 -0.15 -29.50 -4.82
C ASP A 250 0.50 -29.31 -3.45
N VAL A 251 -0.29 -29.26 -2.40
CA VAL A 251 0.15 -29.07 -1.01
C VAL A 251 -0.24 -30.28 -0.17
N TRP A 252 0.65 -30.71 0.72
CA TRP A 252 0.42 -31.78 1.67
C TRP A 252 0.25 -31.23 3.07
N GLU A 253 -0.84 -31.62 3.75
CA GLU A 253 -1.14 -31.23 5.12
C GLU A 253 -0.66 -32.29 6.14
N GLU A 254 -0.39 -31.83 7.36
CA GLU A 254 -0.14 -32.74 8.47
C GLU A 254 -1.47 -33.34 8.97
N THR A 255 -1.41 -34.60 9.44
CA THR A 255 -2.58 -35.31 9.99
C THR A 255 -3.07 -34.73 11.33
N ALA A 256 -2.34 -33.75 11.91
CA ALA A 256 -2.69 -33.13 13.18
C ALA A 256 -3.82 -32.08 13.01
N PRO A 257 -4.95 -32.21 13.75
CA PRO A 257 -6.11 -31.29 13.58
C PRO A 257 -5.78 -29.80 13.81
N THR A 258 -4.70 -29.49 14.53
CA THR A 258 -4.27 -28.11 14.83
C THR A 258 -3.40 -27.50 13.76
N ARG A 259 -3.04 -28.25 12.70
CA ARG A 259 -2.14 -27.83 11.62
C ARG A 259 -2.73 -28.10 10.24
N LEU A 260 -4.03 -28.05 10.12
CA LEU A 260 -4.70 -28.14 8.83
C LEU A 260 -4.39 -26.89 7.99
N ILE A 261 -4.35 -27.07 6.68
CA ILE A 261 -4.14 -25.99 5.74
C ILE A 261 -5.40 -25.14 5.67
N ASP A 262 -5.26 -23.83 5.89
CA ASP A 262 -6.30 -22.86 5.54
C ASP A 262 -6.27 -22.64 4.02
N ARG A 263 -7.10 -23.42 3.31
CA ARG A 263 -7.17 -23.41 1.85
C ARG A 263 -7.70 -22.07 1.31
N GLU A 264 -8.67 -21.47 1.99
CA GLU A 264 -9.26 -20.19 1.55
C GLU A 264 -8.25 -19.07 1.74
N GLY A 265 -7.63 -18.97 2.91
CA GLY A 265 -6.58 -18.00 3.19
C GLY A 265 -5.36 -18.16 2.28
N LEU A 266 -4.92 -19.40 2.00
CA LEU A 266 -3.83 -19.65 1.06
C LEU A 266 -4.18 -19.20 -0.36
N ASN A 267 -5.39 -19.50 -0.82
CA ASN A 267 -5.85 -19.12 -2.16
C ASN A 267 -5.92 -17.58 -2.27
N GLN A 268 -6.44 -16.91 -1.24
CA GLN A 268 -6.48 -15.46 -1.18
C GLN A 268 -5.08 -14.85 -1.21
N ALA A 269 -4.15 -15.34 -0.39
CA ALA A 269 -2.77 -14.83 -0.34
C ALA A 269 -2.01 -15.01 -1.67
N LEU A 270 -2.26 -16.10 -2.41
CA LEU A 270 -1.69 -16.31 -3.73
C LEU A 270 -2.29 -15.37 -4.77
N ASN A 271 -3.60 -15.07 -4.70
CA ASN A 271 -4.23 -14.08 -5.56
C ASN A 271 -3.73 -12.66 -5.26
N GLU A 272 -3.57 -12.31 -3.99
CA GLU A 272 -2.99 -11.02 -3.57
C GLU A 272 -1.56 -10.86 -4.08
N TYR A 273 -0.73 -11.90 -3.97
CA TYR A 273 0.61 -11.91 -4.52
C TYR A 273 0.61 -11.73 -6.06
N ALA A 274 -0.26 -12.43 -6.76
CA ALA A 274 -0.39 -12.30 -8.21
C ALA A 274 -0.80 -10.87 -8.61
N GLU A 275 -1.72 -10.27 -7.88
CA GLU A 275 -2.19 -8.90 -8.11
C GLU A 275 -1.10 -7.85 -7.79
N GLU A 276 -0.33 -8.03 -6.72
CA GLU A 276 0.81 -7.18 -6.37
C GLU A 276 1.88 -7.17 -7.47
N GLN A 277 2.09 -8.31 -8.13
CA GLN A 277 3.07 -8.45 -9.20
C GLN A 277 2.51 -8.08 -10.59
N HIS A 278 1.20 -7.87 -10.74
CA HIS A 278 0.59 -7.44 -11.99
C HIS A 278 0.88 -5.96 -12.27
N LYS A 279 2.13 -5.69 -12.64
CA LYS A 279 2.72 -4.39 -12.97
C LYS A 279 3.77 -4.56 -14.06
N LEU A 280 4.15 -3.48 -14.72
CA LEU A 280 5.22 -3.50 -15.73
C LEU A 280 6.56 -3.92 -15.11
N GLY A 281 7.23 -4.90 -15.73
CA GLY A 281 8.45 -5.50 -15.20
C GLY A 281 8.22 -6.34 -13.94
N GLY A 282 6.99 -6.81 -13.68
CA GLY A 282 6.69 -7.67 -12.55
C GLY A 282 7.32 -9.05 -12.68
N GLU A 283 7.54 -9.72 -11.55
CA GLU A 283 8.20 -11.02 -11.48
C GLU A 283 7.42 -11.99 -10.61
N ILE A 284 7.17 -13.19 -11.12
CA ILE A 284 6.57 -14.28 -10.33
C ILE A 284 7.64 -15.29 -9.99
N GLN A 285 8.04 -15.27 -8.72
CA GLN A 285 9.09 -16.15 -8.20
C GLN A 285 8.46 -17.37 -7.53
N ARG A 286 8.86 -18.56 -7.93
CA ARG A 286 8.39 -19.84 -7.34
C ARG A 286 8.75 -19.93 -5.87
N SER A 287 9.90 -19.42 -5.47
CA SER A 287 10.33 -19.36 -4.07
C SER A 287 9.36 -18.55 -3.19
N ARG A 288 8.72 -17.50 -3.76
CA ARG A 288 7.72 -16.72 -3.03
C ARG A 288 6.41 -17.47 -2.90
N ILE A 289 5.99 -18.21 -3.92
CA ILE A 289 4.83 -19.11 -3.86
C ILE A 289 5.05 -20.18 -2.78
N ASP A 290 6.25 -20.76 -2.73
CA ASP A 290 6.66 -21.74 -1.73
C ASP A 290 6.57 -21.16 -0.31
N GLN A 291 7.13 -19.98 -0.09
CA GLN A 291 7.07 -19.28 1.20
C GLN A 291 5.63 -19.00 1.64
N ILE A 292 4.77 -18.53 0.72
CA ILE A 292 3.37 -18.27 1.02
C ILE A 292 2.68 -19.56 1.46
N ALA A 293 2.84 -20.66 0.74
CA ALA A 293 2.22 -21.94 1.08
C ALA A 293 2.66 -22.46 2.47
N HIS A 294 3.93 -22.35 2.81
CA HIS A 294 4.43 -22.74 4.13
C HIS A 294 3.89 -21.85 5.27
N ASN A 295 3.61 -20.58 5.02
CA ASN A 295 2.97 -19.70 6.01
C ASN A 295 1.54 -20.13 6.35
N TYR A 296 0.88 -20.90 5.47
CA TYR A 296 -0.46 -21.46 5.66
C TYR A 296 -0.44 -22.96 6.02
N ASN A 297 0.62 -23.40 6.72
CA ASN A 297 0.81 -24.75 7.26
C ASN A 297 1.00 -25.86 6.21
N ALA A 298 1.42 -25.55 4.99
CA ALA A 298 1.82 -26.59 4.05
C ALA A 298 3.07 -27.30 4.57
N LYS A 299 2.99 -28.63 4.79
CA LYS A 299 4.13 -29.47 5.19
C LYS A 299 5.10 -29.68 4.03
N LYS A 300 4.56 -29.88 2.85
CA LYS A 300 5.27 -30.10 1.59
C LYS A 300 4.50 -29.45 0.45
N LEU A 301 5.22 -28.97 -0.54
CA LEU A 301 4.67 -28.32 -1.71
C LEU A 301 5.28 -28.87 -3.00
N SER A 302 4.47 -28.98 -4.04
CA SER A 302 4.90 -29.16 -5.42
C SER A 302 4.23 -28.12 -6.30
N ILE A 303 5.03 -27.22 -6.89
CA ILE A 303 4.54 -26.20 -7.82
C ILE A 303 4.44 -26.82 -9.22
N VAL A 304 3.19 -27.04 -9.66
CA VAL A 304 2.88 -27.61 -10.98
C VAL A 304 2.99 -26.52 -12.05
N SER A 305 2.48 -25.32 -11.75
CA SER A 305 2.57 -24.13 -12.59
C SER A 305 2.80 -22.89 -11.71
N PRO A 306 3.64 -21.94 -12.16
CA PRO A 306 4.47 -21.95 -13.36
C PRO A 306 5.64 -22.93 -13.25
N ALA A 307 6.11 -23.46 -14.39
CA ALA A 307 7.22 -24.44 -14.44
C ALA A 307 8.57 -23.80 -14.09
N SER A 308 8.75 -22.51 -14.38
CA SER A 308 9.90 -21.66 -14.00
C SER A 308 9.39 -20.33 -13.49
N ASP A 309 10.29 -19.52 -12.92
CA ASP A 309 9.98 -18.15 -12.58
C ASP A 309 9.51 -17.39 -13.85
N VAL A 310 8.48 -16.54 -13.70
CA VAL A 310 8.01 -15.67 -14.78
C VAL A 310 8.68 -14.32 -14.59
N LEU A 311 9.56 -13.96 -15.51
CA LEU A 311 10.28 -12.69 -15.49
C LEU A 311 9.77 -11.86 -16.66
N CYS A 312 9.29 -10.67 -16.39
CA CYS A 312 8.80 -9.73 -17.40
C CYS A 312 9.80 -8.61 -17.64
N ASP A 313 9.95 -8.25 -18.91
CA ASP A 313 10.73 -7.06 -19.28
C ASP A 313 9.94 -5.78 -18.91
N TRP A 314 10.58 -4.61 -19.02
CA TRP A 314 9.99 -3.32 -18.64
C TRP A 314 8.68 -2.98 -19.39
N PHE A 315 8.44 -3.59 -20.55
CA PHE A 315 7.26 -3.41 -21.40
C PHE A 315 6.22 -4.53 -21.25
N GLU A 316 6.53 -5.55 -20.44
CA GLU A 316 5.67 -6.71 -20.18
C GLU A 316 5.08 -6.65 -18.80
N ALA A 317 3.90 -7.25 -18.63
CA ALA A 317 3.26 -7.43 -17.33
C ALA A 317 2.76 -8.87 -17.15
N PRO A 318 3.04 -9.54 -16.01
CA PRO A 318 2.54 -10.88 -15.75
C PRO A 318 1.05 -10.82 -15.37
N TYR A 319 0.22 -11.65 -16.00
CA TYR A 319 -1.21 -11.76 -15.69
C TYR A 319 -1.59 -13.18 -15.26
N CYS A 320 -2.11 -13.31 -14.03
CA CYS A 320 -2.55 -14.59 -13.50
C CYS A 320 -3.95 -14.95 -13.99
N GLN A 321 -4.06 -16.01 -14.78
CA GLN A 321 -5.37 -16.50 -15.27
C GLN A 321 -6.17 -17.27 -14.23
N GLY A 322 -5.54 -17.67 -13.12
CA GLY A 322 -6.21 -18.34 -12.03
C GLY A 322 -5.23 -19.05 -11.09
N VAL A 323 -5.72 -19.29 -9.88
CA VAL A 323 -5.01 -19.98 -8.80
C VAL A 323 -5.73 -21.28 -8.48
N ALA A 324 -5.02 -22.41 -8.49
CA ALA A 324 -5.50 -23.73 -8.14
C ALA A 324 -4.67 -24.35 -7.01
N VAL A 325 -5.28 -24.56 -5.86
CA VAL A 325 -4.66 -25.20 -4.70
C VAL A 325 -5.28 -26.59 -4.50
N ASN A 326 -4.48 -27.63 -4.67
CA ASN A 326 -4.87 -29.03 -4.44
C ASN A 326 -4.29 -29.50 -3.12
N VAL A 327 -5.15 -29.71 -2.12
CA VAL A 327 -4.72 -30.23 -0.82
C VAL A 327 -4.75 -31.75 -0.88
N ARG A 328 -3.64 -32.41 -0.50
CA ARG A 328 -3.49 -33.86 -0.43
C ARG A 328 -3.18 -34.27 1.01
N ALA A 329 -3.78 -35.33 1.47
CA ALA A 329 -3.38 -35.98 2.72
C ALA A 329 -2.03 -36.69 2.50
N ASP A 330 -1.16 -36.62 3.53
CA ASP A 330 0.16 -37.28 3.52
C ASP A 330 0.03 -38.77 3.85
#